data_f5c913e72e8356c790f9eefa4288bc78
#
_entry.id   f5c913e72e8356c790f9eefa4288bc78
#
_cell.length_a   1.000
_cell.length_b   1.000
_cell.length_c   1.000
_cell.angle_alpha   90.00
_cell.angle_beta   90.00
_cell.angle_gamma   90.00
#
_symmetry.space_group_name_H-M   'P 1'
#
loop_
_entity.id
_entity.type
_entity.pdbx_description
1 polymer ?
#
loop_
_entity_poly.entity_id
_entity_poly.type
_entity_poly.pdbx_seq_one_letter_code
_entity_poly.pdbx_strand_id
1 'polypeptide(L)'
;MAVVDRSFDQPLPLEESAAMPLAGGIMGNGYQCGMLWGGALAAGAQAYRLCGAGARAEVEALLAAQKLVETFRARAKDINCAEITELEWKRPSGGQVVKFLARGGPIGCFRLAADYAQIAFDTINNALDEQQLSTPAQPVSCTALLAQKMGVSEMHVVMAAGLAGGIGLSGGACGVLGAAIW
;
A
#
# COMPACT_ATOMS: atom_id res chain seq x y z
N MET A 1 1.78 -6.02 -4.06
CA MET A 1 1.51 -7.09 -3.07
C MET A 1 2.09 -8.41 -3.53
N ALA A 2 1.54 -9.15 -4.45
CA ALA A 2 1.95 -10.52 -4.82
C ALA A 2 3.46 -10.76 -5.04
N VAL A 3 4.18 -9.85 -5.69
CA VAL A 3 5.63 -10.00 -5.89
C VAL A 3 6.38 -9.87 -4.56
N VAL A 4 6.00 -8.89 -3.74
CA VAL A 4 6.63 -8.64 -2.44
C VAL A 4 6.36 -9.79 -1.48
N ASP A 5 5.12 -10.29 -1.41
CA ASP A 5 4.74 -11.42 -0.55
C ASP A 5 5.52 -12.69 -0.92
N ARG A 6 5.68 -12.96 -2.23
CA ARG A 6 6.52 -14.08 -2.69
C ARG A 6 7.99 -13.89 -2.36
N SER A 7 8.51 -12.66 -2.40
CA SER A 7 9.89 -12.38 -2.00
C SER A 7 10.13 -12.62 -0.50
N PHE A 8 9.07 -12.59 0.30
CA PHE A 8 9.07 -12.99 1.70
C PHE A 8 8.72 -14.47 1.93
N ASP A 9 8.62 -15.29 0.87
CA ASP A 9 8.14 -16.67 0.93
C ASP A 9 6.75 -16.83 1.60
N GLN A 10 5.89 -15.83 1.43
CA GLN A 10 4.58 -15.73 2.09
C GLN A 10 3.49 -15.31 1.10
N PRO A 11 3.14 -16.15 0.11
CA PRO A 11 2.04 -15.83 -0.81
C PRO A 11 0.71 -15.79 -0.05
N LEU A 12 -0.05 -14.71 -0.27
CA LEU A 12 -1.36 -14.46 0.32
C LEU A 12 -2.41 -14.29 -0.79
N PRO A 13 -2.78 -15.36 -1.50
CA PRO A 13 -3.56 -15.27 -2.75
C PRO A 13 -4.95 -14.67 -2.57
N LEU A 14 -5.58 -14.82 -1.42
CA LEU A 14 -6.90 -14.22 -1.13
C LEU A 14 -6.76 -12.72 -0.93
N GLU A 15 -5.82 -12.30 -0.09
CA GLU A 15 -5.51 -10.91 0.21
C GLU A 15 -4.98 -10.16 -1.02
N GLU A 16 -4.17 -10.83 -1.84
CA GLU A 16 -3.69 -10.32 -3.12
C GLU A 16 -4.85 -10.06 -4.09
N SER A 17 -5.81 -10.98 -4.16
CA SER A 17 -7.01 -10.83 -4.98
C SER A 17 -7.92 -9.72 -4.45
N ALA A 18 -8.09 -9.64 -3.14
CA ALA A 18 -8.86 -8.60 -2.48
C ALA A 18 -8.27 -7.19 -2.69
N ALA A 19 -6.96 -7.08 -2.93
CA ALA A 19 -6.30 -5.81 -3.21
C ALA A 19 -6.52 -5.28 -4.65
N MET A 20 -7.08 -6.07 -5.56
CA MET A 20 -7.29 -5.63 -6.95
C MET A 20 -8.13 -4.36 -7.10
N PRO A 21 -9.22 -4.12 -6.34
CA PRO A 21 -9.98 -2.89 -6.43
C PRO A 21 -9.20 -1.62 -6.05
N LEU A 22 -8.07 -1.75 -5.37
CA LEU A 22 -7.20 -0.60 -5.03
C LEU A 22 -6.39 -0.10 -6.23
N ALA A 23 -6.37 -0.86 -7.34
CA ALA A 23 -5.71 -0.45 -8.58
C ALA A 23 -6.34 0.80 -9.20
N GLY A 24 -5.53 1.53 -9.98
CA GLY A 24 -5.96 2.79 -10.61
C GLY A 24 -6.24 3.90 -9.59
N GLY A 25 -5.72 3.78 -8.38
CA GLY A 25 -5.95 4.73 -7.29
C GLY A 25 -7.36 4.61 -6.73
N ILE A 26 -7.68 3.43 -6.19
CA ILE A 26 -8.99 3.01 -5.65
C ILE A 26 -10.07 3.04 -6.73
N MET A 27 -10.33 1.88 -7.31
CA MET A 27 -11.38 1.67 -8.32
C MET A 27 -11.34 2.68 -9.48
N GLY A 28 -10.14 3.01 -9.96
CA GLY A 28 -9.98 3.94 -11.08
C GLY A 28 -10.31 5.41 -10.73
N ASN A 29 -10.15 5.84 -9.49
CA ASN A 29 -10.39 7.23 -9.08
C ASN A 29 -9.14 8.11 -9.09
N GLY A 30 -7.98 7.58 -9.47
CA GLY A 30 -6.75 8.37 -9.62
C GLY A 30 -6.04 8.74 -8.33
N TYR A 31 -6.49 8.23 -7.17
CA TYR A 31 -5.82 8.42 -5.87
C TYR A 31 -4.47 7.68 -5.82
N GLN A 32 -3.95 7.41 -4.63
CA GLN A 32 -2.65 6.77 -4.47
C GLN A 32 -2.57 5.48 -5.29
N CYS A 33 -1.40 5.26 -5.88
CA CYS A 33 -1.15 4.13 -6.77
C CYS A 33 -1.40 2.79 -6.06
N GLY A 34 -2.03 1.85 -6.76
CA GLY A 34 -2.29 0.49 -6.25
C GLY A 34 -1.04 -0.27 -5.79
N MET A 35 0.13 0.08 -6.34
CA MET A 35 1.41 -0.48 -5.88
C MET A 35 1.70 -0.10 -4.42
N LEU A 36 1.41 1.14 -4.02
CA LEU A 36 1.57 1.59 -2.64
C LEU A 36 0.58 0.92 -1.69
N TRP A 37 -0.69 0.83 -2.10
CA TRP A 37 -1.70 0.11 -1.31
C TRP A 37 -1.28 -1.34 -1.07
N GLY A 38 -0.91 -2.05 -2.14
CA GLY A 38 -0.44 -3.43 -2.05
C GLY A 38 0.88 -3.58 -1.28
N GLY A 39 1.80 -2.62 -1.40
CA GLY A 39 3.05 -2.59 -0.63
C GLY A 39 2.79 -2.40 0.86
N ALA A 40 1.87 -1.50 1.25
CA ALA A 40 1.52 -1.27 2.64
C ALA A 40 0.84 -2.50 3.29
N LEU A 41 -0.03 -3.19 2.54
CA LEU A 41 -0.62 -4.45 2.98
C LEU A 41 0.45 -5.53 3.18
N ALA A 42 1.39 -5.67 2.25
CA ALA A 42 2.51 -6.62 2.37
C ALA A 42 3.42 -6.28 3.58
N ALA A 43 3.68 -4.99 3.82
CA ALA A 43 4.42 -4.54 5.00
C ALA A 43 3.71 -4.93 6.30
N GLY A 44 2.38 -4.77 6.36
CA GLY A 44 1.59 -5.19 7.50
C GLY A 44 1.61 -6.71 7.72
N ALA A 45 1.51 -7.50 6.66
CA ALA A 45 1.64 -8.96 6.73
C ALA A 45 3.00 -9.38 7.29
N GLN A 46 4.09 -8.73 6.83
CA GLN A 46 5.43 -8.98 7.32
C GLN A 46 5.62 -8.53 8.78
N ALA A 47 5.06 -7.38 9.17
CA ALA A 47 5.07 -6.90 10.55
C ALA A 47 4.33 -7.88 11.48
N TYR A 48 3.17 -8.40 11.07
CA TYR A 48 2.46 -9.44 11.81
C TYR A 48 3.30 -10.71 11.97
N ARG A 49 3.97 -11.15 10.91
CA ARG A 49 4.82 -12.35 10.96
C ARG A 49 5.97 -12.21 11.96
N LEU A 50 6.60 -11.03 12.03
CA LEU A 50 7.76 -10.80 12.88
C LEU A 50 7.38 -10.47 14.33
N CYS A 51 6.30 -9.74 14.54
CA CYS A 51 5.91 -9.21 15.85
C CYS A 51 4.68 -9.89 16.47
N GLY A 52 3.94 -10.69 15.69
CA GLY A 52 2.63 -11.22 16.12
C GLY A 52 1.54 -10.17 16.04
N ALA A 53 0.44 -10.43 16.75
CA ALA A 53 -0.67 -9.47 16.85
C ALA A 53 -0.37 -8.36 17.86
N GLY A 54 -1.04 -7.22 17.70
CA GLY A 54 -1.09 -6.15 18.68
C GLY A 54 -0.39 -4.87 18.28
N ALA A 55 -0.36 -3.93 19.22
CA ALA A 55 0.04 -2.55 18.99
C ALA A 55 1.43 -2.39 18.36
N ARG A 56 2.38 -3.25 18.73
CA ARG A 56 3.73 -3.22 18.15
C ARG A 56 3.69 -3.48 16.64
N ALA A 57 3.05 -4.56 16.22
CA ALA A 57 2.95 -4.91 14.81
C ALA A 57 2.21 -3.82 13.99
N GLU A 58 1.17 -3.20 14.58
CA GLU A 58 0.44 -2.10 13.94
C GLU A 58 1.33 -0.86 13.73
N VAL A 59 2.18 -0.53 14.70
CA VAL A 59 3.14 0.59 14.57
C VAL A 59 4.17 0.27 13.50
N GLU A 60 4.75 -0.92 13.53
CA GLU A 60 5.73 -1.37 12.55
C GLU A 60 5.17 -1.32 11.13
N ALA A 61 3.92 -1.80 10.94
CA ALA A 61 3.22 -1.73 9.67
C ALA A 61 3.04 -0.28 9.20
N LEU A 62 2.68 0.64 10.11
CA LEU A 62 2.51 2.06 9.81
C LEU A 62 3.83 2.71 9.39
N LEU A 63 4.90 2.48 10.13
CA LEU A 63 6.21 3.07 9.86
C LEU A 63 6.82 2.51 8.57
N ALA A 64 6.70 1.21 8.33
CA ALA A 64 7.10 0.62 7.05
C ALA A 64 6.31 1.21 5.87
N ALA A 65 5.01 1.44 6.05
CA ALA A 65 4.18 2.10 5.04
C ALA A 65 4.62 3.55 4.77
N GLN A 66 5.05 4.31 5.80
CA GLN A 66 5.64 5.64 5.61
C GLN A 66 6.89 5.60 4.75
N LYS A 67 7.79 4.66 5.04
CA LYS A 67 9.03 4.47 4.26
C LYS A 67 8.73 4.07 2.82
N LEU A 68 7.74 3.22 2.60
CA LEU A 68 7.28 2.87 1.26
C LEU A 68 6.80 4.10 0.47
N VAL A 69 6.05 5.00 1.09
CA VAL A 69 5.61 6.24 0.43
C VAL A 69 6.79 7.14 0.08
N GLU A 70 7.77 7.28 0.98
CA GLU A 70 8.99 8.07 0.74
C GLU A 70 9.77 7.53 -0.47
N THR A 71 10.07 6.22 -0.49
CA THR A 71 10.83 5.58 -1.57
C THR A 71 10.06 5.55 -2.89
N PHE A 72 8.74 5.36 -2.85
CA PHE A 72 7.90 5.44 -4.04
C PHE A 72 7.89 6.83 -4.64
N ARG A 73 7.72 7.88 -3.82
CA ARG A 73 7.75 9.27 -4.28
C ARG A 73 9.09 9.63 -4.91
N ALA A 74 10.19 9.17 -4.33
CA ALA A 74 11.52 9.35 -4.92
C ALA A 74 11.66 8.69 -6.30
N ARG A 75 11.00 7.53 -6.52
CA ARG A 75 11.07 6.78 -7.78
C ARG A 75 10.06 7.27 -8.83
N ALA A 76 8.82 7.53 -8.43
CA ALA A 76 7.69 7.84 -9.31
C ALA A 76 7.36 9.35 -9.41
N LYS A 77 8.01 10.20 -8.62
CA LYS A 77 7.80 11.65 -8.44
C LYS A 77 6.48 12.01 -7.76
N ASP A 78 5.42 11.25 -7.93
CA ASP A 78 4.14 11.39 -7.27
C ASP A 78 3.64 10.04 -6.76
N ILE A 79 2.67 10.07 -5.86
CA ILE A 79 2.04 8.87 -5.31
C ILE A 79 0.66 8.60 -5.93
N ASN A 80 0.05 9.61 -6.54
CA ASN A 80 -1.29 9.52 -7.09
C ASN A 80 -1.26 8.97 -8.52
N CYS A 81 -2.16 8.04 -8.80
CA CYS A 81 -2.28 7.41 -10.11
C CYS A 81 -2.61 8.43 -11.20
N ALA A 82 -3.44 9.43 -10.90
CA ALA A 82 -3.77 10.50 -11.84
C ALA A 82 -2.53 11.29 -12.27
N GLU A 83 -1.67 11.66 -11.33
CA GLU A 83 -0.44 12.43 -11.60
C GLU A 83 0.61 11.58 -12.34
N ILE A 84 0.78 10.33 -11.92
CA ILE A 84 1.74 9.40 -12.56
C ILE A 84 1.37 9.12 -14.03
N THR A 85 0.08 9.01 -14.31
CA THR A 85 -0.42 8.63 -15.64
C THR A 85 -0.85 9.82 -16.52
N GLU A 86 -0.95 11.01 -15.95
CA GLU A 86 -1.54 12.20 -16.58
C GLU A 86 -2.97 11.94 -17.10
N LEU A 87 -3.72 11.05 -16.42
CA LEU A 87 -5.09 10.68 -16.76
C LEU A 87 -6.08 11.21 -15.73
N GLU A 88 -7.15 11.81 -16.22
CA GLU A 88 -8.32 12.08 -15.39
C GLU A 88 -9.18 10.80 -15.27
N TRP A 89 -8.84 9.97 -14.29
CA TRP A 89 -9.41 8.63 -14.15
C TRP A 89 -10.94 8.58 -14.06
N LYS A 90 -11.57 9.57 -13.42
CA LYS A 90 -13.03 9.59 -13.26
C LYS A 90 -13.79 9.77 -14.58
N ARG A 91 -13.26 10.59 -15.48
CA ARG A 91 -13.84 10.90 -16.80
C ARG A 91 -12.74 11.18 -17.82
N PRO A 92 -11.98 10.17 -18.21
CA PRO A 92 -10.91 10.38 -19.16
C PRO A 92 -11.48 10.81 -20.51
N SER A 93 -10.96 11.90 -21.08
CA SER A 93 -11.26 12.26 -22.46
C SER A 93 -10.62 11.26 -23.42
N GLY A 94 -11.26 11.02 -24.57
CA GLY A 94 -10.69 10.13 -25.58
C GLY A 94 -9.25 10.51 -25.98
N GLY A 95 -8.95 11.82 -26.05
CA GLY A 95 -7.61 12.32 -26.33
C GLY A 95 -6.59 11.98 -25.23
N GLN A 96 -6.98 12.04 -23.96
CA GLN A 96 -6.10 11.62 -22.84
C GLN A 96 -5.79 10.13 -22.89
N VAL A 97 -6.79 9.30 -23.19
CA VAL A 97 -6.61 7.85 -23.31
C VAL A 97 -5.67 7.51 -24.47
N VAL A 98 -5.88 8.11 -25.64
CA VAL A 98 -5.01 7.93 -26.81
C VAL A 98 -3.58 8.37 -26.50
N LYS A 99 -3.41 9.55 -25.88
CA LYS A 99 -2.09 10.07 -25.48
C LYS A 99 -1.39 9.12 -24.51
N PHE A 100 -2.12 8.60 -23.50
CA PHE A 100 -1.58 7.64 -22.53
C PHE A 100 -1.13 6.34 -23.20
N LEU A 101 -1.96 5.77 -24.07
CA LEU A 101 -1.61 4.55 -24.82
C LEU A 101 -0.43 4.76 -25.76
N ALA A 102 -0.42 5.87 -26.52
CA ALA A 102 0.65 6.19 -27.47
C ALA A 102 2.01 6.41 -26.80
N ARG A 103 2.01 6.87 -25.54
CA ARG A 103 3.22 7.00 -24.72
C ARG A 103 3.66 5.69 -24.04
N GLY A 104 2.97 4.59 -24.29
CA GLY A 104 3.25 3.32 -23.65
C GLY A 104 2.90 3.30 -22.15
N GLY A 105 1.89 4.06 -21.75
CA GLY A 105 1.49 4.21 -20.36
C GLY A 105 1.30 2.90 -19.58
N PRO A 106 0.59 1.88 -20.12
CA PRO A 106 0.48 0.58 -19.44
C PRO A 106 1.84 -0.09 -19.23
N ILE A 107 2.72 -0.05 -20.25
CA ILE A 107 4.09 -0.59 -20.16
C ILE A 107 4.89 0.17 -19.11
N GLY A 108 4.75 1.50 -19.04
CA GLY A 108 5.37 2.33 -18.02
C GLY A 108 4.93 1.93 -16.61
N CYS A 109 3.64 1.68 -16.39
CA CYS A 109 3.12 1.18 -15.11
C CYS A 109 3.71 -0.19 -14.75
N PHE A 110 3.79 -1.13 -15.69
CA PHE A 110 4.37 -2.46 -15.43
C PHE A 110 5.87 -2.38 -15.13
N ARG A 111 6.62 -1.53 -15.84
CA ARG A 111 8.04 -1.29 -15.54
C ARG A 111 8.23 -0.67 -14.17
N LEU A 112 7.43 0.35 -13.83
CA LEU A 112 7.45 0.95 -12.50
C LEU A 112 7.13 -0.09 -11.42
N ALA A 113 6.17 -0.99 -11.67
CA ALA A 113 5.82 -2.05 -10.72
C ALA A 113 6.97 -3.04 -10.53
N ALA A 114 7.64 -3.45 -11.60
CA ALA A 114 8.78 -4.36 -11.54
C ALA A 114 9.96 -3.72 -10.78
N ASP A 115 10.31 -2.50 -11.14
CA ASP A 115 11.41 -1.76 -10.48
C ASP A 115 11.12 -1.49 -9.01
N TYR A 116 9.88 -1.10 -8.70
CA TYR A 116 9.49 -0.76 -7.34
C TYR A 116 9.30 -1.98 -6.44
N ALA A 117 8.99 -3.14 -6.98
CA ALA A 117 8.83 -4.36 -6.17
C ALA A 117 10.09 -4.70 -5.36
N GLN A 118 11.27 -4.59 -5.97
CA GLN A 118 12.54 -4.79 -5.27
C GLN A 118 12.78 -3.71 -4.23
N ILE A 119 12.56 -2.44 -4.59
CA ILE A 119 12.70 -1.30 -3.66
C ILE A 119 11.75 -1.49 -2.46
N ALA A 120 10.52 -1.91 -2.70
CA ALA A 120 9.54 -2.14 -1.65
C ALA A 120 9.97 -3.27 -0.69
N PHE A 121 10.48 -4.39 -1.24
CA PHE A 121 11.01 -5.48 -0.44
C PHE A 121 12.14 -5.02 0.47
N ASP A 122 13.16 -4.35 -0.10
CA ASP A 122 14.30 -3.84 0.66
C ASP A 122 13.86 -2.79 1.70
N THR A 123 12.92 -1.92 1.33
CA THR A 123 12.38 -0.89 2.23
C THR A 123 11.67 -1.51 3.43
N ILE A 124 10.83 -2.53 3.20
CA ILE A 124 10.10 -3.22 4.27
C ILE A 124 11.09 -3.94 5.20
N ASN A 125 12.04 -4.70 4.64
CA ASN A 125 13.06 -5.38 5.44
C ASN A 125 13.81 -4.40 6.33
N ASN A 126 14.37 -3.36 5.75
CA ASN A 126 15.15 -2.38 6.50
C ASN A 126 14.31 -1.70 7.58
N ALA A 127 13.07 -1.30 7.24
CA ALA A 127 12.19 -0.65 8.20
C ALA A 127 11.84 -1.54 9.39
N LEU A 128 11.66 -2.84 9.18
CA LEU A 128 11.30 -3.77 10.24
C LEU A 128 12.51 -4.29 11.03
N ASP A 129 13.73 -4.28 10.44
CA ASP A 129 14.97 -4.65 11.12
C ASP A 129 15.52 -3.53 12.01
N GLU A 130 15.38 -2.25 11.62
CA GLU A 130 15.89 -1.08 12.34
C GLU A 130 15.16 -0.78 13.63
N GLN A 131 13.97 -1.36 13.85
CA GLN A 131 13.07 -0.92 14.91
C GLN A 131 13.15 -1.74 16.18
N GLN A 132 14.14 -1.43 17.02
CA GLN A 132 14.11 -1.72 18.46
C GLN A 132 13.34 -0.62 19.23
N LEU A 133 12.16 -0.21 18.74
CA LEU A 133 11.39 0.83 19.41
C LEU A 133 10.72 0.29 20.67
N SER A 134 10.84 1.07 21.74
CA SER A 134 9.99 0.92 22.91
C SER A 134 8.52 0.97 22.46
N THR A 135 7.75 -0.06 22.78
CA THR A 135 6.34 -0.17 22.43
C THR A 135 5.59 1.12 22.80
N PRO A 136 5.08 1.90 21.84
CA PRO A 136 4.27 3.06 22.20
C PRO A 136 3.00 2.59 22.88
N ALA A 137 2.51 3.39 23.83
CA ALA A 137 1.18 3.17 24.40
C ALA A 137 0.16 3.30 23.24
N GLN A 138 -0.45 2.19 22.88
CA GLN A 138 -1.50 1.98 21.87
C GLN A 138 -1.62 3.05 20.78
N PRO A 139 -1.08 2.82 19.59
CA PRO A 139 -1.44 3.62 18.44
C PRO A 139 -2.88 3.28 18.05
N VAL A 140 -3.76 4.25 18.08
CA VAL A 140 -5.12 4.07 17.55
C VAL A 140 -5.08 4.31 16.05
N SER A 141 -4.80 3.27 15.29
CA SER A 141 -5.00 3.29 13.84
C SER A 141 -6.50 3.20 13.54
N CYS A 142 -7.06 4.21 12.86
CA CYS A 142 -8.48 4.19 12.47
C CYS A 142 -8.81 3.02 11.53
N THR A 143 -7.85 2.55 10.74
CA THR A 143 -8.00 1.42 9.84
C THR A 143 -7.93 0.09 10.58
N ALA A 144 -7.03 -0.06 11.55
CA ALA A 144 -6.98 -1.22 12.44
C ALA A 144 -8.26 -1.32 13.28
N LEU A 145 -8.74 -0.19 13.83
CA LEU A 145 -10.00 -0.16 14.57
C LEU A 145 -11.20 -0.56 13.72
N LEU A 146 -11.27 -0.13 12.45
CA LEU A 146 -12.29 -0.58 11.52
C LEU A 146 -12.20 -2.10 11.32
N ALA A 147 -11.02 -2.62 11.01
CA ALA A 147 -10.79 -4.05 10.78
C ALA A 147 -11.20 -4.88 12.00
N GLN A 148 -10.85 -4.46 13.22
CA GLN A 148 -11.29 -5.09 14.46
C GLN A 148 -12.82 -5.11 14.60
N LYS A 149 -13.49 -3.98 14.31
CA LYS A 149 -14.95 -3.89 14.37
C LYS A 149 -15.64 -4.74 13.31
N MET A 150 -15.00 -4.99 12.18
CA MET A 150 -15.49 -5.92 11.16
C MET A 150 -15.29 -7.38 11.53
N GLY A 151 -14.54 -7.68 12.58
CA GLY A 151 -14.30 -9.05 13.07
C GLY A 151 -13.37 -9.86 12.17
N VAL A 152 -12.47 -9.21 11.43
CA VAL A 152 -11.48 -9.89 10.61
C VAL A 152 -10.33 -10.44 11.47
N SER A 153 -9.46 -11.26 10.90
CA SER A 153 -8.32 -11.84 11.62
C SER A 153 -7.35 -10.77 12.13
N GLU A 154 -6.60 -11.09 13.18
CA GLU A 154 -5.57 -10.19 13.73
C GLU A 154 -4.50 -9.82 12.70
N MET A 155 -4.17 -10.73 11.79
CA MET A 155 -3.29 -10.44 10.67
C MET A 155 -3.87 -9.31 9.80
N HIS A 156 -5.15 -9.38 9.44
CA HIS A 156 -5.79 -8.33 8.64
C HIS A 156 -5.88 -7.00 9.39
N VAL A 157 -6.04 -7.01 10.71
CA VAL A 157 -5.98 -5.80 11.53
C VAL A 157 -4.62 -5.12 11.39
N VAL A 158 -3.52 -5.88 11.51
CA VAL A 158 -2.15 -5.35 11.35
C VAL A 158 -1.91 -4.89 9.90
N MET A 159 -2.35 -5.66 8.92
CA MET A 159 -2.24 -5.28 7.51
C MET A 159 -2.95 -3.95 7.22
N ALA A 160 -4.15 -3.76 7.78
CA ALA A 160 -4.91 -2.53 7.65
C ALA A 160 -4.23 -1.32 8.33
N ALA A 161 -3.47 -1.54 9.40
CA ALA A 161 -2.83 -0.46 10.17
C ALA A 161 -1.93 0.44 9.31
N GLY A 162 -1.19 -0.13 8.36
CA GLY A 162 -0.34 0.60 7.43
C GLY A 162 -1.08 1.56 6.50
N LEU A 163 -2.40 1.40 6.35
CA LEU A 163 -3.25 2.24 5.50
C LEU A 163 -3.72 3.52 6.20
N ALA A 164 -3.45 3.69 7.51
CA ALA A 164 -3.92 4.83 8.29
C ALA A 164 -3.48 6.17 7.69
N GLY A 165 -4.37 7.15 7.73
CA GLY A 165 -4.13 8.50 7.22
C GLY A 165 -3.77 8.57 5.73
N GLY A 166 -4.22 7.60 4.95
CA GLY A 166 -3.95 7.50 3.51
C GLY A 166 -2.59 6.91 3.19
N ILE A 167 -2.29 5.72 3.68
CA ILE A 167 -1.02 4.98 3.61
C ILE A 167 0.09 5.70 4.37
N GLY A 168 0.48 5.16 5.52
CA GLY A 168 1.58 5.70 6.32
C GLY A 168 1.44 7.18 6.66
N LEU A 169 0.23 7.67 6.93
CA LEU A 169 -0.10 9.06 7.23
C LEU A 169 0.28 10.07 6.13
N SER A 170 0.39 9.65 4.88
CA SER A 170 0.84 10.49 3.77
C SER A 170 -0.23 11.44 3.21
N GLY A 171 -1.48 11.32 3.68
CA GLY A 171 -2.62 12.06 3.12
C GLY A 171 -3.20 11.40 1.87
N GLY A 172 -4.05 12.11 1.14
CA GLY A 172 -4.74 11.60 -0.04
C GLY A 172 -6.05 10.89 0.28
N ALA A 173 -6.36 9.78 -0.38
CA ALA A 173 -7.57 9.02 -0.08
C ALA A 173 -7.53 8.42 1.32
N CYS A 174 -8.68 8.40 1.97
CA CYS A 174 -8.82 7.90 3.34
C CYS A 174 -8.46 6.41 3.42
N GLY A 175 -7.54 6.06 4.32
CA GLY A 175 -7.13 4.67 4.55
C GLY A 175 -8.27 3.76 5.01
N VAL A 176 -9.25 4.31 5.75
CA VAL A 176 -10.46 3.57 6.16
C VAL A 176 -11.26 3.11 4.96
N LEU A 177 -11.38 3.96 3.92
CA LEU A 177 -12.03 3.58 2.67
C LEU A 177 -11.25 2.47 1.97
N GLY A 178 -9.92 2.59 1.89
CA GLY A 178 -9.07 1.56 1.31
C GLY A 178 -9.18 0.22 2.03
N ALA A 179 -9.17 0.24 3.36
CA ALA A 179 -9.33 -0.95 4.19
C ALA A 179 -10.72 -1.61 4.06
N ALA A 180 -11.77 -0.80 3.91
CA ALA A 180 -13.14 -1.32 3.74
C ALA A 180 -13.39 -1.93 2.35
N ILE A 181 -12.66 -1.46 1.34
CA ILE A 181 -12.74 -1.99 -0.03
C ILE A 181 -11.91 -3.26 -0.18
N TRP A 182 -10.77 -3.29 0.47
CA TRP A 182 -9.89 -4.46 0.54
C TRP A 182 -10.53 -5.58 1.37
#